data_d9474376058aca4e913a6bfb0464a731
#
_entry.id   d9474376058aca4e913a6bfb0464a731
#
_cell.length_a   1.000
_cell.length_b   1.000
_cell.length_c   1.000
_cell.angle_alpha   90.00
_cell.angle_beta   90.00
_cell.angle_gamma   90.00
#
_symmetry.space_group_name_H-M   'P 1'
#
loop_
_entity.id
_entity.type
_entity.pdbx_description
1 polymer ?
#
loop_
_entity_poly.entity_id
_entity_poly.type
_entity_poly.pdbx_seq_one_letter_code
_entity_poly.pdbx_strand_id
1 'polypeptide(L)'
;MNRLTSLLFCVIPLSVSAITVQEGMLKLNISDTDGQTDIYRNEVLLISKNHAVFKIDESEYSAPSLTFTGATVSDYSDLFGLGKRVDLVYTNENPKLKATHTYYLYSGQNYLLTELKVEAPDVIASNYMSPLTTTESTAFLPAENGTNVALIVPYDNDCWVAYDSKVFRVGSTYTSYEAGCLYSTKNNNGLVLGSIEHDNWKTGVVSKVNTPNSITSLIVYGGISDNYSGKTPTTR
;
A
#
# COMPACT_ATOMS: atom_id res chain seq x y z
N MET A 1 -33.95 29.91 46.41
CA MET A 1 -33.28 30.43 45.20
C MET A 1 -32.14 29.48 44.87
N ASN A 2 -32.39 28.49 43.99
CA ASN A 2 -31.36 27.55 43.54
C ASN A 2 -30.67 28.10 42.27
N ARG A 3 -29.38 28.38 42.37
CA ARG A 3 -28.56 28.72 41.21
C ARG A 3 -28.12 27.46 40.52
N LEU A 4 -28.63 27.19 39.32
CA LEU A 4 -28.17 26.16 38.44
C LEU A 4 -26.87 26.66 37.74
N THR A 5 -25.73 26.07 38.09
CA THR A 5 -24.46 26.35 37.40
C THR A 5 -24.39 25.45 36.18
N SER A 6 -24.59 26.04 35.00
CA SER A 6 -24.43 25.31 33.72
C SER A 6 -22.94 25.17 33.39
N LEU A 7 -22.43 23.94 33.40
CA LEU A 7 -21.09 23.62 32.92
C LEU A 7 -21.13 23.54 31.40
N LEU A 8 -20.51 24.49 30.71
CA LEU A 8 -20.33 24.49 29.28
C LEU A 8 -19.14 23.58 28.94
N PHE A 9 -19.39 22.37 28.43
CA PHE A 9 -18.36 21.51 27.89
C PHE A 9 -17.95 22.03 26.50
N CYS A 10 -16.80 22.68 26.40
CA CYS A 10 -16.19 23.03 25.13
C CYS A 10 -15.54 21.75 24.53
N VAL A 11 -16.21 21.10 23.58
CA VAL A 11 -15.62 20.04 22.79
C VAL A 11 -14.72 20.73 21.73
N ILE A 12 -13.42 20.74 21.97
CA ILE A 12 -12.43 21.14 20.97
C ILE A 12 -12.36 20.00 19.95
N PRO A 13 -12.74 20.20 18.69
CA PRO A 13 -12.51 19.17 17.68
C PRO A 13 -11.00 19.00 17.53
N LEU A 14 -10.49 17.80 17.83
CA LEU A 14 -9.15 17.40 17.41
C LEU A 14 -9.16 17.36 15.89
N SER A 15 -8.61 18.39 15.26
CA SER A 15 -8.33 18.35 13.82
C SER A 15 -7.23 17.33 13.61
N VAL A 16 -7.57 16.16 13.05
CA VAL A 16 -6.56 15.24 12.50
C VAL A 16 -5.93 16.00 11.33
N SER A 17 -4.68 16.40 11.51
CA SER A 17 -3.89 17.01 10.46
C SER A 17 -3.42 15.90 9.53
N ALA A 18 -3.51 16.09 8.23
CA ALA A 18 -3.01 15.18 7.22
C ALA A 18 -1.99 15.90 6.35
N ILE A 19 -0.90 15.21 6.02
CA ILE A 19 0.10 15.70 5.07
C ILE A 19 -0.39 15.34 3.68
N THR A 20 -0.65 16.35 2.85
CA THR A 20 -1.06 16.15 1.46
C THR A 20 0.11 16.37 0.52
N VAL A 21 0.38 15.39 -0.33
CA VAL A 21 1.38 15.49 -1.42
C VAL A 21 0.67 15.20 -2.73
N GLN A 22 0.81 16.10 -3.69
CA GLN A 22 0.20 15.94 -5.02
C GLN A 22 1.25 16.16 -6.11
N GLU A 23 1.22 15.28 -7.11
CA GLU A 23 1.99 15.41 -8.34
C GLU A 23 1.10 15.01 -9.51
N GLY A 24 0.74 16.00 -10.35
CA GLY A 24 -0.19 15.79 -11.45
C GLY A 24 -1.55 15.26 -11.02
N MET A 25 -1.92 14.09 -11.52
CA MET A 25 -3.19 13.41 -11.21
C MET A 25 -3.18 12.62 -9.91
N LEU A 26 -2.00 12.34 -9.36
CA LEU A 26 -1.83 11.51 -8.17
C LEU A 26 -1.74 12.38 -6.92
N LYS A 27 -2.42 11.94 -5.86
CA LYS A 27 -2.42 12.61 -4.57
C LYS A 27 -2.32 11.57 -3.45
N LEU A 28 -1.47 11.86 -2.47
CA LEU A 28 -1.37 11.14 -1.21
C LEU A 28 -1.91 12.01 -0.09
N ASN A 29 -2.79 11.45 0.73
CA ASN A 29 -3.15 12.01 2.03
C ASN A 29 -2.60 11.09 3.12
N ILE A 30 -1.66 11.61 3.90
CA ILE A 30 -0.89 10.85 4.88
C ILE A 30 -1.34 11.30 6.27
N SER A 31 -1.76 10.36 7.09
CA SER A 31 -2.08 10.58 8.50
C SER A 31 -0.82 11.00 9.26
N ASP A 32 -0.90 12.10 10.01
CA ASP A 32 0.20 12.63 10.82
C ASP A 32 0.41 11.84 12.13
N THR A 33 -0.52 10.94 12.46
CA THR A 33 -0.48 10.14 13.69
C THR A 33 0.20 8.79 13.50
N ASP A 34 -0.02 8.13 12.36
CA ASP A 34 0.42 6.75 12.12
C ASP A 34 0.96 6.50 10.71
N GLY A 35 1.01 7.53 9.85
CA GLY A 35 1.52 7.46 8.49
C GLY A 35 0.68 6.63 7.52
N GLN A 36 -0.52 6.19 7.90
CA GLN A 36 -1.44 5.55 6.95
C GLN A 36 -1.77 6.49 5.80
N THR A 37 -1.77 5.97 4.58
CA THR A 37 -1.81 6.80 3.37
C THR A 37 -3.00 6.43 2.49
N ASP A 38 -3.84 7.42 2.20
CA ASP A 38 -4.85 7.34 1.15
C ASP A 38 -4.25 7.75 -0.19
N ILE A 39 -4.46 6.93 -1.22
CA ILE A 39 -3.94 7.16 -2.57
C ILE A 39 -5.09 7.48 -3.51
N TYR A 40 -5.00 8.63 -4.16
CA TYR A 40 -6.03 9.14 -5.09
C TYR A 40 -5.46 9.33 -6.49
N ARG A 41 -6.34 9.21 -7.48
CA ARG A 41 -6.13 9.67 -8.87
C ARG A 41 -7.32 10.51 -9.30
N ASN A 42 -7.08 11.77 -9.72
CA ASN A 42 -8.13 12.72 -10.09
C ASN A 42 -9.26 12.76 -9.04
N GLU A 43 -8.90 12.91 -7.76
CA GLU A 43 -9.81 12.92 -6.61
C GLU A 43 -10.60 11.59 -6.37
N VAL A 44 -10.40 10.56 -7.18
CA VAL A 44 -10.96 9.22 -6.95
C VAL A 44 -10.04 8.46 -6.01
N LEU A 45 -10.57 8.00 -4.88
CA LEU A 45 -9.85 7.15 -3.93
C LEU A 45 -9.61 5.77 -4.54
N LEU A 46 -8.34 5.40 -4.72
CA LEU A 46 -7.93 4.10 -5.26
C LEU A 46 -7.58 3.11 -4.15
N ILE A 47 -6.88 3.58 -3.12
CA ILE A 47 -6.40 2.75 -2.00
C ILE A 47 -6.56 3.57 -0.73
N SER A 48 -7.27 3.03 0.25
CA SER A 48 -7.48 3.67 1.55
C SER A 48 -6.54 3.08 2.60
N LYS A 49 -6.00 3.94 3.47
CA LYS A 49 -5.17 3.58 4.61
C LYS A 49 -4.06 2.57 4.28
N ASN A 50 -3.39 2.80 3.13
CA ASN A 50 -2.22 2.02 2.79
C ASN A 50 -1.16 2.13 3.88
N HIS A 51 -0.54 1.00 4.21
CA HIS A 51 0.57 0.92 5.16
C HIS A 51 1.50 -0.22 4.79
N ALA A 52 2.73 -0.15 5.29
CA ALA A 52 3.70 -1.22 5.11
C ALA A 52 3.53 -2.33 6.16
N VAL A 53 3.76 -3.57 5.72
CA VAL A 53 3.82 -4.76 6.59
C VAL A 53 5.07 -5.56 6.22
N PHE A 54 5.78 -6.08 7.21
CA PHE A 54 6.99 -6.87 6.97
C PHE A 54 7.22 -7.89 8.09
N LYS A 55 8.01 -8.92 7.78
CA LYS A 55 8.48 -9.88 8.78
C LYS A 55 9.97 -9.71 8.99
N ILE A 56 10.37 -9.76 10.24
CA ILE A 56 11.77 -9.85 10.64
C ILE A 56 11.89 -11.08 11.52
N ASP A 57 12.77 -11.98 11.12
CA ASP A 57 12.84 -13.33 11.66
C ASP A 57 11.45 -13.97 11.59
N GLU A 58 10.87 -14.44 12.65
CA GLU A 58 9.53 -15.03 12.67
C GLU A 58 8.41 -14.03 13.07
N SER A 59 8.75 -12.77 13.32
CA SER A 59 7.82 -11.75 13.82
C SER A 59 7.30 -10.85 12.72
N GLU A 60 5.99 -10.63 12.70
CA GLU A 60 5.33 -9.69 11.77
C GLU A 60 5.16 -8.31 12.40
N TYR A 61 5.45 -7.28 11.62
CA TYR A 61 5.31 -5.87 11.99
C TYR A 61 4.44 -5.15 10.97
N SER A 62 3.52 -4.33 11.47
CA SER A 62 2.72 -3.40 10.69
C SER A 62 3.17 -1.97 11.02
N ALA A 63 3.43 -1.15 10.00
CA ALA A 63 3.91 0.22 10.21
C ALA A 63 3.06 1.04 11.20
N PRO A 64 1.71 0.99 11.18
CA PRO A 64 0.89 1.69 12.18
C PRO A 64 1.05 1.20 13.61
N SER A 65 1.63 0.02 13.84
CA SER A 65 1.94 -0.49 15.19
C SER A 65 3.30 -0.04 15.73
N LEU A 66 4.10 0.61 14.89
CA LEU A 66 5.39 1.18 15.24
C LEU A 66 5.23 2.66 15.61
N THR A 67 6.28 3.26 16.13
CA THR A 67 6.31 4.70 16.37
C THR A 67 6.54 5.44 15.05
N PHE A 68 5.52 6.13 14.54
CA PHE A 68 5.66 7.03 13.40
C PHE A 68 6.44 8.27 13.80
N THR A 69 7.56 8.53 13.16
CA THR A 69 8.44 9.67 13.50
C THR A 69 8.25 10.86 12.57
N GLY A 70 7.52 10.69 11.48
CA GLY A 70 7.15 11.76 10.56
C GLY A 70 7.34 11.41 9.09
N ALA A 71 6.95 12.36 8.24
CA ALA A 71 7.08 12.29 6.80
C ALA A 71 8.03 13.39 6.29
N THR A 72 8.85 13.07 5.29
CA THR A 72 9.70 14.03 4.58
C THR A 72 9.34 14.02 3.11
N VAL A 73 9.11 15.20 2.54
CA VAL A 73 8.83 15.39 1.10
C VAL A 73 10.00 16.13 0.47
N SER A 74 10.52 15.60 -0.62
CA SER A 74 11.63 16.20 -1.38
C SER A 74 11.39 16.11 -2.88
N ASP A 75 12.04 16.99 -3.64
CA ASP A 75 12.14 16.84 -5.08
C ASP A 75 13.02 15.63 -5.40
N TYR A 76 12.67 14.90 -6.46
CA TYR A 76 13.33 13.65 -6.82
C TYR A 76 13.48 13.52 -8.33
N SER A 77 14.52 12.82 -8.75
CA SER A 77 14.78 12.51 -10.15
C SER A 77 15.52 11.19 -10.26
N ASP A 78 15.04 10.32 -11.14
CA ASP A 78 15.70 9.06 -11.53
C ASP A 78 15.42 8.71 -13.00
N LEU A 79 15.62 7.43 -13.38
CA LEU A 79 15.38 6.94 -14.75
C LEU A 79 13.89 6.98 -15.14
N PHE A 80 12.97 7.02 -14.19
CA PHE A 80 11.53 7.12 -14.43
C PHE A 80 11.05 8.56 -14.63
N GLY A 81 11.85 9.55 -14.22
CA GLY A 81 11.55 10.96 -14.44
C GLY A 81 11.81 11.86 -13.23
N LEU A 82 11.23 13.07 -13.33
CA LEU A 82 11.23 14.07 -12.26
C LEU A 82 9.94 13.92 -11.45
N GLY A 83 9.99 14.26 -10.15
CA GLY A 83 8.80 14.24 -9.31
C GLY A 83 9.08 14.50 -7.84
N LYS A 84 8.29 13.86 -6.98
CA LYS A 84 8.39 13.94 -5.51
C LYS A 84 8.72 12.58 -4.93
N ARG A 85 9.58 12.59 -3.92
CA ARG A 85 9.85 11.49 -3.02
C ARG A 85 9.27 11.82 -1.65
N VAL A 86 8.55 10.85 -1.08
CA VAL A 86 7.91 10.96 0.23
C VAL A 86 8.39 9.79 1.09
N ASP A 87 9.17 10.09 2.12
CA ASP A 87 9.68 9.09 3.07
C ASP A 87 8.86 9.16 4.36
N LEU A 88 8.21 8.05 4.72
CA LEU A 88 7.54 7.84 6.00
C LEU A 88 8.46 6.99 6.89
N VAL A 89 8.82 7.51 8.05
CA VAL A 89 9.80 6.87 8.93
C VAL A 89 9.13 6.36 10.20
N TYR A 90 9.41 5.09 10.51
CA TYR A 90 8.90 4.39 11.68
C TYR A 90 10.06 3.78 12.46
N THR A 91 9.93 3.75 13.78
CA THR A 91 10.94 3.15 14.67
C THR A 91 10.30 2.18 15.64
N ASN A 92 11.08 1.21 16.07
CA ASN A 92 10.75 0.31 17.17
C ASN A 92 11.98 0.15 18.09
N GLU A 93 11.75 0.09 19.40
CA GLU A 93 12.83 0.01 20.39
C GLU A 93 13.20 -1.43 20.73
N ASN A 94 12.25 -2.36 20.64
CA ASN A 94 12.47 -3.77 20.95
C ASN A 94 11.69 -4.71 20.02
N PRO A 95 12.38 -5.37 19.04
CA PRO A 95 13.78 -5.18 18.66
C PRO A 95 14.03 -3.77 18.10
N LYS A 96 15.24 -3.28 18.20
CA LYS A 96 15.60 -1.96 17.65
C LYS A 96 15.64 -2.03 16.13
N LEU A 97 14.73 -1.33 15.48
CA LEU A 97 14.65 -1.25 14.03
C LEU A 97 14.11 0.10 13.56
N LYS A 98 14.39 0.41 12.31
CA LYS A 98 13.83 1.55 11.58
C LYS A 98 13.27 1.06 10.27
N ALA A 99 11.99 1.33 10.00
CA ALA A 99 11.37 1.10 8.72
C ALA A 99 11.16 2.44 7.99
N THR A 100 11.51 2.47 6.71
CA THR A 100 11.24 3.61 5.82
C THR A 100 10.34 3.12 4.71
N HIS A 101 9.13 3.67 4.65
CA HIS A 101 8.18 3.44 3.58
C HIS A 101 8.19 4.65 2.65
N THR A 102 8.59 4.46 1.42
CA THR A 102 8.81 5.54 0.45
C THR A 102 7.79 5.47 -0.67
N TYR A 103 7.28 6.63 -1.08
CA TYR A 103 6.50 6.81 -2.30
C TYR A 103 7.26 7.72 -3.26
N TYR A 104 7.20 7.39 -4.55
CA TYR A 104 7.72 8.19 -5.66
C TYR A 104 6.57 8.55 -6.60
N LEU A 105 6.27 9.85 -6.71
CA LEU A 105 5.27 10.38 -7.60
C LEU A 105 5.98 11.14 -8.73
N TYR A 106 5.72 10.77 -9.99
CA TYR A 106 6.42 11.35 -11.14
C TYR A 106 5.54 12.35 -11.88
N SER A 107 6.14 13.49 -12.26
CA SER A 107 5.44 14.56 -12.97
C SER A 107 4.91 14.07 -14.33
N GLY A 108 3.62 14.31 -14.58
CA GLY A 108 2.95 13.92 -15.80
C GLY A 108 2.64 12.42 -15.94
N GLN A 109 2.97 11.61 -14.93
CA GLN A 109 2.70 10.19 -14.95
C GLN A 109 1.40 9.84 -14.17
N ASN A 110 0.82 8.69 -14.51
CA ASN A 110 -0.37 8.15 -13.84
C ASN A 110 -0.07 6.90 -12.99
N TYR A 111 1.18 6.69 -12.65
CA TYR A 111 1.66 5.65 -11.75
C TYR A 111 2.54 6.27 -10.65
N LEU A 112 2.62 5.58 -9.53
CA LEU A 112 3.59 5.83 -8.48
C LEU A 112 4.37 4.54 -8.20
N LEU A 113 5.56 4.68 -7.64
CA LEU A 113 6.31 3.55 -7.08
C LEU A 113 6.26 3.64 -5.56
N THR A 114 6.32 2.48 -4.92
CA THR A 114 6.45 2.40 -3.46
C THR A 114 7.53 1.41 -3.10
N GLU A 115 8.29 1.73 -2.05
CA GLU A 115 9.42 0.95 -1.57
C GLU A 115 9.34 0.81 -0.06
N LEU A 116 9.74 -0.35 0.45
CA LEU A 116 9.88 -0.58 1.88
C LEU A 116 11.32 -1.00 2.16
N LYS A 117 11.96 -0.30 3.10
CA LYS A 117 13.31 -0.56 3.59
C LYS A 117 13.26 -0.73 5.10
N VAL A 118 13.91 -1.78 5.62
CA VAL A 118 14.03 -2.01 7.07
C VAL A 118 15.51 -2.07 7.45
N GLU A 119 15.88 -1.33 8.48
CA GLU A 119 17.25 -1.22 9.00
C GLU A 119 17.28 -1.66 10.47
N ALA A 120 18.29 -2.43 10.84
CA ALA A 120 18.55 -2.83 12.21
C ALA A 120 20.07 -2.76 12.51
N PRO A 121 20.48 -2.61 13.79
CA PRO A 121 21.90 -2.67 14.18
C PRO A 121 22.53 -4.03 13.87
N ASP A 122 21.77 -5.10 14.07
CA ASP A 122 22.19 -6.48 13.86
C ASP A 122 21.68 -7.02 12.52
N VAL A 123 22.21 -8.17 12.10
CA VAL A 123 21.70 -8.89 10.93
C VAL A 123 20.33 -9.44 11.25
N ILE A 124 19.39 -9.18 10.36
CA ILE A 124 18.00 -9.64 10.41
C ILE A 124 17.68 -10.47 9.16
N ALA A 125 16.75 -11.39 9.27
CA ALA A 125 16.24 -12.16 8.13
C ALA A 125 14.79 -11.75 7.83
N SER A 126 14.47 -11.66 6.54
CA SER A 126 13.12 -11.35 6.09
C SER A 126 12.76 -12.20 4.87
N ASN A 127 11.57 -12.76 4.87
CA ASN A 127 10.98 -13.45 3.73
C ASN A 127 9.62 -12.86 3.33
N TYR A 128 9.27 -11.70 3.90
CA TYR A 128 8.02 -11.02 3.58
C TYR A 128 8.15 -9.52 3.82
N MET A 129 7.95 -8.75 2.75
CA MET A 129 7.91 -7.28 2.79
C MET A 129 6.79 -6.79 1.87
N SER A 130 5.82 -6.08 2.44
CA SER A 130 4.68 -5.52 1.71
C SER A 130 4.70 -4.00 1.83
N PRO A 131 5.10 -3.27 0.80
CA PRO A 131 4.98 -1.82 0.77
C PRO A 131 3.54 -1.34 0.50
N LEU A 132 2.64 -2.25 0.12
CA LEU A 132 1.24 -1.92 -0.09
C LEU A 132 0.35 -2.96 0.59
N THR A 133 -0.27 -2.55 1.69
CA THR A 133 -1.29 -3.31 2.40
C THR A 133 -2.43 -2.40 2.80
N THR A 134 -3.66 -2.78 2.46
CA THR A 134 -4.88 -2.19 3.01
C THR A 134 -5.90 -3.27 3.34
N THR A 135 -6.62 -3.05 4.44
CA THR A 135 -7.77 -3.87 4.85
C THR A 135 -9.07 -3.07 4.81
N GLU A 136 -9.01 -1.83 4.30
CA GLU A 136 -10.18 -0.98 4.17
C GLU A 136 -10.91 -1.23 2.84
N SER A 137 -12.23 -1.13 2.89
CA SER A 137 -13.06 -1.29 1.69
C SER A 137 -12.91 -0.08 0.77
N THR A 138 -12.52 -0.32 -0.48
CA THR A 138 -12.38 0.72 -1.50
C THR A 138 -13.12 0.33 -2.77
N ALA A 139 -13.94 1.27 -3.31
CA ALA A 139 -14.73 1.10 -4.52
C ALA A 139 -14.31 2.16 -5.55
N PHE A 140 -13.50 1.78 -6.54
CA PHE A 140 -13.06 2.66 -7.64
C PHE A 140 -13.51 2.19 -9.03
N LEU A 141 -14.17 1.04 -9.09
CA LEU A 141 -14.72 0.46 -10.30
C LEU A 141 -16.27 0.65 -10.34
N PRO A 142 -16.91 0.52 -11.52
CA PRO A 142 -18.37 0.61 -11.62
C PRO A 142 -19.10 -0.40 -10.75
N ALA A 143 -20.26 0.00 -10.19
CA ALA A 143 -21.07 -0.85 -9.31
C ALA A 143 -21.95 -1.86 -10.08
N GLU A 144 -21.44 -2.43 -11.17
CA GLU A 144 -22.19 -3.37 -12.02
C GLU A 144 -21.68 -4.80 -11.88
N ASN A 145 -22.60 -5.71 -11.60
CA ASN A 145 -22.30 -7.13 -11.52
C ASN A 145 -21.75 -7.66 -12.85
N GLY A 146 -20.70 -8.46 -12.78
CA GLY A 146 -20.14 -9.16 -13.92
C GLY A 146 -19.23 -8.34 -14.84
N THR A 147 -19.00 -7.05 -14.53
CA THR A 147 -18.14 -6.18 -15.36
C THR A 147 -16.75 -5.98 -14.78
N ASN A 148 -16.57 -6.22 -13.49
CA ASN A 148 -15.28 -6.05 -12.82
C ASN A 148 -14.53 -7.38 -12.71
N VAL A 149 -13.25 -7.35 -13.01
CA VAL A 149 -12.42 -8.53 -13.26
C VAL A 149 -11.06 -8.36 -12.59
N ALA A 150 -10.53 -9.45 -12.04
CA ALA A 150 -9.15 -9.57 -11.61
C ALA A 150 -8.36 -10.36 -12.66
N LEU A 151 -7.28 -9.78 -13.19
CA LEU A 151 -6.27 -10.52 -13.96
C LEU A 151 -5.38 -11.28 -12.99
N ILE A 152 -5.13 -12.55 -13.28
CA ILE A 152 -4.32 -13.45 -12.47
C ILE A 152 -3.16 -13.97 -13.32
N VAL A 153 -1.95 -13.71 -12.83
CA VAL A 153 -0.71 -14.33 -13.31
C VAL A 153 -0.42 -15.51 -12.37
N PRO A 154 -0.28 -16.74 -12.88
CA PRO A 154 -0.01 -17.91 -12.06
C PRO A 154 1.41 -17.88 -11.47
N TYR A 155 1.63 -18.64 -10.38
CA TYR A 155 2.94 -18.72 -9.71
C TYR A 155 4.05 -19.22 -10.66
N ASP A 156 3.73 -20.25 -11.39
CA ASP A 156 4.57 -20.80 -12.45
C ASP A 156 3.86 -20.56 -13.77
N ASN A 157 4.42 -19.70 -14.61
CA ASN A 157 3.81 -19.34 -15.89
C ASN A 157 4.49 -20.06 -17.05
N ASP A 158 4.78 -21.35 -16.90
CA ASP A 158 5.22 -22.19 -17.98
C ASP A 158 4.08 -22.44 -19.01
N CYS A 159 4.35 -23.26 -20.02
CA CYS A 159 3.38 -23.51 -21.10
C CYS A 159 2.09 -24.23 -20.67
N TRP A 160 2.03 -24.76 -19.43
CA TRP A 160 0.88 -25.47 -18.89
C TRP A 160 -0.04 -24.57 -18.07
N VAL A 161 0.45 -23.41 -17.64
CA VAL A 161 -0.28 -22.50 -16.77
C VAL A 161 -0.47 -21.18 -17.49
N ALA A 162 -1.73 -20.84 -17.82
CA ALA A 162 -2.06 -19.64 -18.55
C ALA A 162 -2.50 -18.52 -17.60
N TYR A 163 -2.29 -17.28 -18.05
CA TYR A 163 -2.96 -16.13 -17.46
C TYR A 163 -4.48 -16.34 -17.51
N ASP A 164 -5.15 -15.89 -16.46
CA ASP A 164 -6.59 -15.99 -16.35
C ASP A 164 -7.21 -14.67 -15.88
N SER A 165 -8.46 -14.45 -16.21
CA SER A 165 -9.21 -13.31 -15.69
C SER A 165 -10.50 -13.81 -15.02
N LYS A 166 -10.68 -13.40 -13.78
CA LYS A 166 -11.82 -13.80 -12.94
C LYS A 166 -12.75 -12.63 -12.70
N VAL A 167 -14.01 -12.82 -13.04
CA VAL A 167 -15.07 -11.88 -12.65
C VAL A 167 -15.15 -11.79 -11.14
N PHE A 168 -15.31 -10.58 -10.62
CA PHE A 168 -15.45 -10.35 -9.18
C PHE A 168 -16.60 -11.16 -8.60
N ARG A 169 -16.28 -11.97 -7.59
CA ARG A 169 -17.26 -12.70 -6.78
C ARG A 169 -17.10 -12.30 -5.33
N VAL A 170 -18.19 -11.87 -4.72
CA VAL A 170 -18.22 -11.48 -3.29
C VAL A 170 -17.64 -12.59 -2.42
N GLY A 171 -16.74 -12.22 -1.53
CA GLY A 171 -16.03 -13.13 -0.63
C GLY A 171 -14.85 -13.88 -1.26
N SER A 172 -14.61 -13.74 -2.57
CA SER A 172 -13.46 -14.37 -3.22
C SER A 172 -12.16 -13.60 -2.95
N THR A 173 -11.06 -14.35 -2.84
CA THR A 173 -9.69 -13.84 -2.82
C THR A 173 -9.00 -14.28 -4.11
N TYR A 174 -8.33 -13.33 -4.75
CA TYR A 174 -7.55 -13.54 -5.96
C TYR A 174 -6.08 -13.29 -5.65
N THR A 175 -5.23 -14.22 -6.04
CA THR A 175 -3.77 -14.09 -5.92
C THR A 175 -3.18 -14.10 -7.32
N SER A 176 -2.38 -13.09 -7.60
CA SER A 176 -1.61 -12.96 -8.83
C SER A 176 -0.14 -12.82 -8.46
N TYR A 177 0.77 -13.32 -9.29
CA TYR A 177 2.20 -13.27 -9.03
C TYR A 177 2.88 -12.27 -9.97
N GLU A 178 3.87 -11.55 -9.45
CA GLU A 178 4.64 -10.50 -10.13
C GLU A 178 3.81 -9.27 -10.52
N ALA A 179 2.68 -9.46 -11.20
CA ALA A 179 1.77 -8.39 -11.56
C ALA A 179 0.32 -8.85 -11.47
N GLY A 180 -0.59 -7.91 -11.28
CA GLY A 180 -2.04 -8.13 -11.29
C GLY A 180 -2.76 -6.87 -11.76
N CYS A 181 -4.03 -7.04 -12.17
CA CYS A 181 -4.86 -5.92 -12.56
C CYS A 181 -6.29 -6.15 -12.06
N LEU A 182 -6.88 -5.10 -11.49
CA LEU A 182 -8.30 -5.04 -11.14
C LEU A 182 -8.93 -4.04 -12.10
N TYR A 183 -9.83 -4.47 -12.98
CA TYR A 183 -10.33 -3.61 -14.04
C TYR A 183 -11.81 -3.87 -14.38
N SER A 184 -12.42 -2.89 -15.04
CA SER A 184 -13.77 -2.98 -15.56
C SER A 184 -13.77 -3.19 -17.06
N THR A 185 -14.47 -4.23 -17.53
CA THR A 185 -14.68 -4.47 -18.96
C THR A 185 -15.69 -3.49 -19.59
N LYS A 186 -16.41 -2.71 -18.75
CA LYS A 186 -17.40 -1.74 -19.24
C LYS A 186 -16.77 -0.44 -19.72
N ASN A 187 -15.78 0.10 -18.98
CA ASN A 187 -15.23 1.42 -19.23
C ASN A 187 -13.69 1.41 -19.34
N ASN A 188 -13.06 0.25 -19.29
CA ASN A 188 -11.61 0.03 -19.35
C ASN A 188 -10.81 0.79 -18.24
N ASN A 189 -11.48 1.19 -17.15
CA ASN A 189 -10.80 1.68 -15.97
C ASN A 189 -10.23 0.52 -15.17
N GLY A 190 -9.06 0.73 -14.56
CA GLY A 190 -8.44 -0.30 -13.76
C GLY A 190 -7.27 0.20 -12.94
N LEU A 191 -6.81 -0.67 -12.06
CA LEU A 191 -5.61 -0.51 -11.25
C LEU A 191 -4.67 -1.66 -11.58
N VAL A 192 -3.50 -1.33 -12.10
CA VAL A 192 -2.40 -2.29 -12.33
C VAL A 192 -1.45 -2.19 -11.15
N LEU A 193 -1.05 -3.34 -10.64
CA LEU A 193 -0.13 -3.50 -9.52
C LEU A 193 0.94 -4.49 -9.92
N GLY A 194 2.17 -4.26 -9.50
CA GLY A 194 3.27 -5.17 -9.80
C GLY A 194 4.57 -4.73 -9.20
N SER A 195 5.53 -5.63 -9.17
CA SER A 195 6.89 -5.40 -8.75
C SER A 195 7.74 -5.01 -9.96
N ILE A 196 8.72 -4.14 -9.74
CA ILE A 196 9.73 -3.77 -10.74
C ILE A 196 11.09 -4.38 -10.46
N GLU A 197 11.31 -4.94 -9.28
CA GLU A 197 12.54 -5.62 -8.89
C GLU A 197 12.24 -7.09 -8.56
N HIS A 198 12.99 -8.00 -9.18
CA HIS A 198 12.80 -9.45 -9.08
C HIS A 198 14.09 -10.21 -8.72
N ASP A 199 15.18 -9.50 -8.39
CA ASP A 199 16.50 -10.09 -8.21
C ASP A 199 16.56 -11.05 -7.01
N ASN A 200 15.83 -10.72 -5.93
CA ASN A 200 15.89 -11.47 -4.67
C ASN A 200 14.52 -12.01 -4.21
N TRP A 201 13.42 -11.55 -4.83
CA TRP A 201 12.09 -11.81 -4.32
C TRP A 201 11.15 -12.35 -5.40
N LYS A 202 10.43 -13.41 -5.09
CA LYS A 202 9.17 -13.70 -5.78
C LYS A 202 8.10 -12.79 -5.18
N THR A 203 7.34 -12.12 -6.04
CA THR A 203 6.36 -11.12 -5.60
C THR A 203 4.93 -11.56 -5.89
N GLY A 204 3.97 -10.98 -5.17
CA GLY A 204 2.57 -11.32 -5.32
C GLY A 204 1.63 -10.14 -5.05
N VAL A 205 0.46 -10.24 -5.65
CA VAL A 205 -0.67 -9.32 -5.48
C VAL A 205 -1.86 -10.13 -4.99
N VAL A 206 -2.39 -9.79 -3.83
CA VAL A 206 -3.59 -10.42 -3.26
C VAL A 206 -4.71 -9.40 -3.17
N SER A 207 -5.88 -9.72 -3.69
CA SER A 207 -7.08 -8.88 -3.57
C SER A 207 -8.27 -9.70 -3.09
N LYS A 208 -9.05 -9.14 -2.16
CA LYS A 208 -10.29 -9.74 -1.66
C LYS A 208 -11.48 -8.88 -2.05
N VAL A 209 -12.46 -9.49 -2.69
CA VAL A 209 -13.67 -8.82 -3.17
C VAL A 209 -14.73 -8.80 -2.07
N ASN A 210 -15.26 -7.61 -1.78
CA ASN A 210 -16.33 -7.38 -0.80
C ASN A 210 -17.70 -7.22 -1.46
N THR A 211 -17.76 -6.44 -2.54
CA THR A 211 -18.95 -6.23 -3.35
C THR A 211 -18.57 -6.33 -4.83
N PRO A 212 -19.52 -6.31 -5.76
CA PRO A 212 -19.21 -6.34 -7.20
C PRO A 212 -18.27 -5.25 -7.71
N ASN A 213 -18.07 -4.16 -6.93
CA ASN A 213 -17.20 -3.04 -7.29
C ASN A 213 -16.18 -2.65 -6.21
N SER A 214 -16.12 -3.39 -5.11
CA SER A 214 -15.30 -3.05 -3.95
C SER A 214 -14.39 -4.18 -3.55
N ILE A 215 -13.15 -3.84 -3.24
CA ILE A 215 -12.17 -4.68 -2.58
C ILE A 215 -12.10 -4.31 -1.10
N THR A 216 -11.93 -5.30 -0.21
CA THR A 216 -11.78 -5.10 1.25
C THR A 216 -10.39 -5.45 1.75
N SER A 217 -9.52 -5.92 0.89
CA SER A 217 -8.10 -6.14 1.19
C SER A 217 -7.33 -6.12 -0.12
N LEU A 218 -6.22 -5.40 -0.13
CA LEU A 218 -5.27 -5.37 -1.22
C LEU A 218 -3.87 -5.42 -0.62
N ILE A 219 -3.06 -6.37 -1.07
CA ILE A 219 -1.71 -6.60 -0.59
C ILE A 219 -0.80 -6.78 -1.79
N VAL A 220 0.31 -6.04 -1.84
CA VAL A 220 1.41 -6.27 -2.78
C VAL A 220 2.67 -6.54 -1.98
N TYR A 221 3.29 -7.68 -2.18
CA TYR A 221 4.38 -8.13 -1.34
C TYR A 221 5.47 -8.86 -2.12
N GLY A 222 6.66 -8.90 -1.53
CA GLY A 222 7.79 -9.71 -1.96
C GLY A 222 8.22 -10.69 -0.88
N GLY A 223 8.93 -11.77 -1.26
CA GLY A 223 9.55 -12.73 -0.35
C GLY A 223 8.94 -14.12 -0.34
N ILE A 224 8.13 -14.49 -1.34
CA ILE A 224 7.43 -15.78 -1.37
C ILE A 224 8.40 -16.98 -1.38
N SER A 225 9.48 -16.88 -2.17
CA SER A 225 10.40 -18.01 -2.40
C SER A 225 11.79 -17.80 -1.83
N ASP A 226 12.16 -16.57 -1.55
CA ASP A 226 13.48 -16.21 -1.07
C ASP A 226 13.46 -15.73 0.39
N ASN A 227 14.60 -15.87 1.05
CA ASN A 227 14.81 -15.37 2.38
C ASN A 227 16.03 -14.45 2.37
N TYR A 228 15.80 -13.16 2.49
CA TYR A 228 16.88 -12.19 2.58
C TYR A 228 17.41 -12.12 4.01
N SER A 229 18.74 -12.21 4.15
CA SER A 229 19.43 -11.99 5.42
C SER A 229 20.46 -10.88 5.27
N GLY A 230 20.30 -9.83 6.04
CA GLY A 230 21.18 -8.65 6.00
C GLY A 230 20.72 -7.57 6.96
N LYS A 231 21.47 -6.46 7.01
CA LYS A 231 21.12 -5.34 7.90
C LYS A 231 20.02 -4.43 7.35
N THR A 232 19.73 -4.54 6.06
CA THR A 232 18.85 -3.61 5.36
C THR A 232 18.10 -4.35 4.26
N PRO A 233 17.11 -5.20 4.57
CA PRO A 233 16.22 -5.73 3.56
C PRO A 233 15.36 -4.61 2.96
N THR A 234 15.14 -4.66 1.65
CA THR A 234 14.35 -3.68 0.89
C THR A 234 13.59 -4.36 -0.23
N THR A 235 12.42 -3.80 -0.62
CA THR A 235 11.63 -4.21 -1.79
C THR A 235 10.97 -2.99 -2.43
N ARG A 236 10.81 -3.03 -3.75
CA ARG A 236 10.18 -1.97 -4.54
C ARG A 236 9.15 -2.53 -5.53
#